data_40d393a29779d1c4838407db1971ce92
#
_entry.id   40d393a29779d1c4838407db1971ce92
#
_cell.length_a   1.000
_cell.length_b   1.000
_cell.length_c   1.000
_cell.angle_alpha   90.00
_cell.angle_beta   90.00
_cell.angle_gamma   90.00
#
_symmetry.space_group_name_H-M   'P 1'
#
loop_
_entity.id
_entity.type
_entity.pdbx_description
1 polymer ?
#
loop_
_entity_poly.entity_id
_entity_poly.type
_entity_poly.pdbx_seq_one_letter_code
_entity_poly.pdbx_strand_id
1 'polypeptide(L)'
;MLKLEKQPISKKQSMLYDEKIDRMLNLTQHVCTKIQEEQGVIEPADKEYIKGLITFEDIPEIEDLRTRANKLVDVCRQEQVKFALVAGASFWLIVLEFYLRLHGITPLHSFSKRIAYDHKNDDGTVQSIKTFVHAGWIQSPEYTLQWE
;
A
#
# COMPACT_ATOMS: atom_id res chain seq x y z
N MET A 1 -12.79 30.97 -2.02
CA MET A 1 -11.74 30.25 -2.75
C MET A 1 -11.41 28.93 -2.02
N LEU A 2 -11.20 27.87 -2.74
CA LEU A 2 -10.85 26.57 -2.16
C LEU A 2 -9.37 26.59 -1.77
N LYS A 3 -9.07 26.25 -0.52
CA LYS A 3 -7.72 26.17 -0.01
C LYS A 3 -7.38 24.74 0.41
N LEU A 4 -6.22 24.27 0.02
CA LEU A 4 -5.71 22.96 0.42
C LEU A 4 -4.78 23.14 1.63
N GLU A 5 -5.14 22.54 2.75
CA GLU A 5 -4.31 22.55 3.95
C GLU A 5 -3.81 21.14 4.27
N LYS A 6 -2.52 21.08 4.51
CA LYS A 6 -1.90 19.84 5.00
C LYS A 6 -2.19 19.69 6.48
N GLN A 7 -2.73 18.55 6.89
CA GLN A 7 -2.91 18.27 8.31
C GLN A 7 -1.55 18.23 9.02
N PRO A 8 -1.48 18.77 10.25
CA PRO A 8 -0.25 18.65 11.02
C PRO A 8 0.09 17.19 11.25
N ILE A 9 1.31 16.80 10.90
CA ILE A 9 1.79 15.43 11.07
C ILE A 9 2.36 15.31 12.48
N SER A 10 1.70 14.54 13.34
CA SER A 10 2.26 14.14 14.63
C SER A 10 3.36 13.09 14.44
N LYS A 11 4.16 12.83 15.49
CA LYS A 11 5.15 11.74 15.46
C LYS A 11 4.53 10.37 15.13
N LYS A 12 3.23 10.18 15.43
CA LYS A 12 2.47 8.96 15.12
C LYS A 12 1.91 8.94 13.71
N GLN A 13 1.93 10.08 13.01
CA GLN A 13 1.42 10.26 11.66
C GLN A 13 2.53 10.60 10.67
N SER A 14 3.78 10.21 10.97
CA SER A 14 4.88 10.39 10.03
C SER A 14 4.61 9.63 8.74
N MET A 15 5.13 10.14 7.62
CA MET A 15 4.96 9.51 6.31
C MET A 15 5.68 8.17 6.21
N LEU A 16 6.67 7.92 7.05
CA LEU A 16 7.44 6.68 7.09
C LEU A 16 7.24 6.00 8.45
N TYR A 17 6.80 4.75 8.40
CA TYR A 17 6.68 3.89 9.57
C TYR A 17 7.73 2.78 9.46
N ASP A 18 8.58 2.63 10.46
CA ASP A 18 9.54 1.55 10.60
C ASP A 18 9.16 0.55 11.70
N GLU A 19 8.08 0.84 12.42
CA GLU A 19 7.55 0.00 13.48
C GLU A 19 6.60 -1.07 12.93
N LYS A 20 6.47 -2.16 13.67
CA LYS A 20 5.49 -3.21 13.39
C LYS A 20 4.06 -2.65 13.52
N ILE A 21 3.25 -2.93 12.52
CA ILE A 21 1.83 -2.60 12.52
C ILE A 21 1.03 -3.89 12.72
N ASP A 22 0.13 -3.87 13.71
CA ASP A 22 -0.74 -5.02 13.93
C ASP A 22 -1.78 -5.10 12.82
N ARG A 23 -1.83 -6.24 12.13
CA ARG A 23 -2.87 -6.60 11.18
C ARG A 23 -3.06 -5.58 10.05
N MET A 24 -2.14 -5.57 9.11
CA MET A 24 -2.26 -4.85 7.85
C MET A 24 -2.70 -5.82 6.75
N LEU A 25 -3.87 -5.59 6.14
CA LEU A 25 -4.37 -6.48 5.09
C LEU A 25 -3.68 -6.19 3.76
N ASN A 26 -3.15 -7.21 3.13
CA ASN A 26 -2.51 -7.08 1.82
C ASN A 26 -3.55 -6.98 0.70
N LEU A 27 -3.72 -5.77 0.15
CA LEU A 27 -4.58 -5.50 -0.99
C LEU A 27 -3.80 -5.36 -2.31
N THR A 28 -2.65 -6.01 -2.41
CA THR A 28 -1.82 -6.00 -3.61
C THR A 28 -1.93 -7.31 -4.39
N GLN A 29 -1.41 -7.33 -5.61
CA GLN A 29 -1.36 -8.55 -6.43
C GLN A 29 -0.31 -9.56 -5.93
N HIS A 30 0.66 -9.10 -5.16
CA HIS A 30 1.77 -9.91 -4.70
C HIS A 30 1.49 -10.51 -3.33
N VAL A 31 2.03 -11.70 -3.09
CA VAL A 31 2.09 -12.27 -1.75
C VAL A 31 3.13 -11.48 -0.95
N CYS A 32 2.84 -11.19 0.31
CA CYS A 32 3.78 -10.47 1.15
C CYS A 32 5.07 -11.27 1.40
N THR A 33 6.16 -10.54 1.56
CA THR A 33 7.44 -11.14 1.94
C THR A 33 7.43 -11.56 3.41
N LYS A 34 8.37 -12.41 3.81
CA LYS A 34 8.52 -12.81 5.20
C LYS A 34 8.73 -11.60 6.13
N ILE A 35 9.51 -10.62 5.70
CA ILE A 35 9.75 -9.38 6.47
C ILE A 35 8.44 -8.61 6.65
N GLN A 36 7.64 -8.49 5.59
CA GLN A 36 6.35 -7.81 5.67
C GLN A 36 5.39 -8.56 6.60
N GLU A 37 5.36 -9.89 6.52
CA GLU A 37 4.55 -10.72 7.42
C GLU A 37 4.95 -10.52 8.89
N GLU A 38 6.25 -10.52 9.18
CA GLU A 38 6.77 -10.24 10.52
C GLU A 38 6.40 -8.85 11.03
N GLN A 39 6.18 -7.90 10.12
CA GLN A 39 5.76 -6.53 10.43
C GLN A 39 4.24 -6.35 10.49
N GLY A 40 3.48 -7.42 10.42
CA GLY A 40 2.05 -7.40 10.63
C GLY A 40 1.17 -7.52 9.39
N VAL A 41 1.76 -7.72 8.20
CA VAL A 41 0.97 -7.95 6.99
C VAL A 41 0.31 -9.31 7.06
N ILE A 42 -0.98 -9.35 6.77
CA ILE A 42 -1.77 -10.56 6.64
C ILE A 42 -2.34 -10.68 5.23
N GLU A 43 -2.42 -11.89 4.73
CA GLU A 43 -3.04 -12.15 3.45
C GLU A 43 -4.57 -12.25 3.59
N PRO A 44 -5.34 -11.76 2.60
CA PRO A 44 -6.79 -11.96 2.60
C PRO A 44 -7.13 -13.43 2.44
N ALA A 45 -8.29 -13.83 2.97
CA ALA A 45 -8.78 -15.21 2.87
C ALA A 45 -8.97 -15.64 1.40
N ASP A 46 -9.42 -14.73 0.54
CA ASP A 46 -9.60 -14.96 -0.89
C ASP A 46 -8.71 -14.01 -1.72
N LYS A 47 -7.47 -14.43 -1.93
CA LYS A 47 -6.49 -13.65 -2.71
C LYS A 47 -6.91 -13.47 -4.16
N GLU A 48 -7.53 -14.47 -4.77
CA GLU A 48 -7.98 -14.39 -6.17
C GLU A 48 -9.11 -13.37 -6.35
N TYR A 49 -10.00 -13.26 -5.39
CA TYR A 49 -11.02 -12.21 -5.36
C TYR A 49 -10.39 -10.81 -5.35
N ILE A 50 -9.40 -10.60 -4.48
CA ILE A 50 -8.67 -9.33 -4.41
C ILE A 50 -7.98 -9.03 -5.75
N LYS A 51 -7.25 -9.99 -6.30
CA LYS A 51 -6.57 -9.83 -7.59
C LYS A 51 -7.54 -9.43 -8.70
N GLY A 52 -8.72 -10.04 -8.75
CA GLY A 52 -9.74 -9.68 -9.73
C GLY A 52 -10.22 -8.23 -9.60
N LEU A 53 -10.32 -7.72 -8.38
CA LEU A 53 -10.75 -6.34 -8.15
C LEU A 53 -9.69 -5.29 -8.51
N ILE A 54 -8.42 -5.64 -8.48
CA ILE A 54 -7.31 -4.70 -8.70
C ILE A 54 -6.61 -4.89 -10.05
N THR A 55 -7.12 -5.78 -10.89
CA THR A 55 -6.62 -6.02 -12.25
C THR A 55 -7.56 -5.35 -13.26
N PHE A 56 -6.98 -4.60 -14.19
CA PHE A 56 -7.72 -3.89 -15.24
C PHE A 56 -7.24 -4.38 -16.60
N GLU A 57 -8.15 -4.96 -17.39
CA GLU A 57 -7.87 -5.43 -18.75
C GLU A 57 -8.25 -4.36 -19.79
N ASP A 58 -9.25 -3.53 -19.46
CA ASP A 58 -9.74 -2.43 -20.28
C ASP A 58 -9.72 -1.12 -19.50
N ILE A 59 -9.95 -0.01 -20.19
CA ILE A 59 -10.08 1.31 -19.54
C ILE A 59 -11.32 1.29 -18.64
N PRO A 60 -11.16 1.45 -17.31
CA PRO A 60 -12.29 1.37 -16.40
C PRO A 60 -13.14 2.66 -16.41
N GLU A 61 -14.43 2.49 -16.18
CA GLU A 61 -15.32 3.59 -15.87
C GLU A 61 -15.13 4.05 -14.42
N ILE A 62 -15.45 5.31 -14.13
CA ILE A 62 -15.33 5.85 -12.75
C ILE A 62 -16.17 5.03 -11.77
N GLU A 63 -17.38 4.64 -12.16
CA GLU A 63 -18.25 3.82 -11.29
C GLU A 63 -17.69 2.43 -11.06
N ASP A 64 -16.96 1.85 -12.02
CA ASP A 64 -16.27 0.57 -11.82
C ASP A 64 -15.16 0.72 -10.76
N LEU A 65 -14.37 1.79 -10.83
CA LEU A 65 -13.33 2.08 -9.83
C LEU A 65 -13.92 2.22 -8.42
N ARG A 66 -15.02 2.97 -8.30
CA ARG A 66 -15.72 3.16 -7.02
C ARG A 66 -16.25 1.85 -6.46
N THR A 67 -16.89 1.05 -7.29
CA THR A 67 -17.46 -0.24 -6.91
C THR A 67 -16.37 -1.18 -6.39
N ARG A 68 -15.25 -1.28 -7.11
CA ARG A 68 -14.11 -2.11 -6.71
C ARG A 68 -13.50 -1.63 -5.40
N ALA A 69 -13.31 -0.32 -5.24
CA ALA A 69 -12.77 0.26 -4.01
C ALA A 69 -13.67 -0.04 -2.80
N ASN A 70 -14.99 0.13 -2.96
CA ASN A 70 -15.94 -0.17 -1.89
C ASN A 70 -15.96 -1.65 -1.51
N LYS A 71 -15.82 -2.56 -2.47
CA LYS A 71 -15.69 -4.00 -2.19
C LYS A 71 -14.45 -4.32 -1.38
N LEU A 72 -13.32 -3.63 -1.66
CA LEU A 72 -12.10 -3.79 -0.86
C LEU A 72 -12.24 -3.21 0.54
N VAL A 73 -12.93 -2.09 0.68
CA VAL A 73 -13.29 -1.55 2.01
C VAL A 73 -14.09 -2.58 2.80
N ASP A 74 -15.07 -3.23 2.17
CA ASP A 74 -15.88 -4.25 2.83
C ASP A 74 -15.02 -5.44 3.30
N VAL A 75 -14.06 -5.88 2.50
CA VAL A 75 -13.11 -6.92 2.90
C VAL A 75 -12.32 -6.49 4.13
N CYS A 76 -11.80 -5.27 4.14
CA CYS A 76 -11.07 -4.73 5.31
C CYS A 76 -11.95 -4.68 6.56
N ARG A 77 -13.20 -4.30 6.42
CA ARG A 77 -14.15 -4.24 7.53
C ARG A 77 -14.50 -5.63 8.07
N GLN A 78 -14.68 -6.60 7.20
CA GLN A 78 -14.89 -8.00 7.58
C GLN A 78 -13.69 -8.58 8.33
N GLU A 79 -12.48 -8.25 7.89
CA GLU A 79 -11.23 -8.66 8.55
C GLU A 79 -10.92 -7.82 9.80
N GLN A 80 -11.69 -6.78 10.06
CA GLN A 80 -11.50 -5.89 11.21
C GLN A 80 -10.11 -5.25 11.27
N VAL A 81 -9.57 -4.87 10.12
CA VAL A 81 -8.28 -4.20 10.01
C VAL A 81 -8.45 -2.69 9.88
N LYS A 82 -7.47 -1.96 10.39
CA LYS A 82 -7.38 -0.49 10.26
C LYS A 82 -6.28 -0.04 9.32
N PHE A 83 -5.50 -0.97 8.82
CA PHE A 83 -4.39 -0.72 7.89
C PHE A 83 -4.50 -1.65 6.69
N ALA A 84 -4.19 -1.11 5.51
CA ALA A 84 -4.16 -1.88 4.28
C ALA A 84 -2.89 -1.57 3.50
N LEU A 85 -2.20 -2.62 3.06
CA LEU A 85 -1.09 -2.50 2.14
C LEU A 85 -1.64 -2.33 0.73
N VAL A 86 -1.27 -1.25 0.07
CA VAL A 86 -1.75 -0.92 -1.28
C VAL A 86 -0.58 -0.77 -2.24
N ALA A 87 -0.79 -1.16 -3.49
CA ALA A 87 0.12 -0.94 -4.60
C ALA A 87 -0.65 -1.09 -5.91
N GLY A 88 -0.14 -0.53 -6.98
CA GLY A 88 -0.74 -0.64 -8.29
C GLY A 88 -0.70 0.65 -9.09
N ALA A 89 -1.53 0.74 -10.12
CA ALA A 89 -1.60 1.90 -10.98
C ALA A 89 -2.08 3.16 -10.24
N SER A 90 -1.48 4.29 -10.56
CA SER A 90 -1.77 5.55 -9.87
C SER A 90 -3.24 5.97 -9.95
N PHE A 91 -3.89 5.77 -11.11
CA PHE A 91 -5.31 6.10 -11.28
C PHE A 91 -6.21 5.29 -10.34
N TRP A 92 -5.83 4.06 -10.03
CA TRP A 92 -6.54 3.17 -9.12
C TRP A 92 -6.26 3.54 -7.65
N LEU A 93 -5.01 3.78 -7.31
CA LEU A 93 -4.61 4.11 -5.94
C LEU A 93 -5.28 5.37 -5.41
N ILE A 94 -5.47 6.39 -6.25
CA ILE A 94 -6.17 7.63 -5.87
C ILE A 94 -7.58 7.31 -5.37
N VAL A 95 -8.31 6.46 -6.09
CA VAL A 95 -9.68 6.08 -5.73
C VAL A 95 -9.69 5.17 -4.52
N LEU A 96 -8.84 4.13 -4.50
CA LEU A 96 -8.77 3.18 -3.40
C LEU A 96 -8.41 3.86 -2.09
N GLU A 97 -7.37 4.68 -2.06
CA GLU A 97 -6.94 5.37 -0.84
C GLU A 97 -8.01 6.32 -0.31
N PHE A 98 -8.71 7.02 -1.21
CA PHE A 98 -9.83 7.89 -0.81
C PHE A 98 -10.90 7.10 -0.05
N TYR A 99 -11.37 5.98 -0.61
CA TYR A 99 -12.42 5.18 0.03
C TYR A 99 -11.96 4.47 1.28
N LEU A 100 -10.72 4.00 1.33
CA LEU A 100 -10.16 3.41 2.55
C LEU A 100 -10.16 4.44 3.68
N ARG A 101 -9.65 5.64 3.44
CA ARG A 101 -9.60 6.71 4.44
C ARG A 101 -10.98 7.17 4.87
N LEU A 102 -11.92 7.25 3.93
CA LEU A 102 -13.31 7.60 4.24
C LEU A 102 -13.93 6.66 5.28
N HIS A 103 -13.48 5.42 5.32
CA HIS A 103 -13.96 4.40 6.26
C HIS A 103 -12.99 4.12 7.41
N GLY A 104 -12.04 5.02 7.67
CA GLY A 104 -11.12 4.92 8.79
C GLY A 104 -10.00 3.89 8.62
N ILE A 105 -9.74 3.44 7.38
CA ILE A 105 -8.67 2.50 7.07
C ILE A 105 -7.50 3.29 6.48
N THR A 106 -6.31 3.14 7.07
CA THR A 106 -5.11 3.83 6.63
C THR A 106 -4.39 3.02 5.55
N PRO A 107 -4.30 3.53 4.32
CA PRO A 107 -3.51 2.88 3.27
C PRO A 107 -2.03 3.12 3.49
N LEU A 108 -1.22 2.07 3.35
CA LEU A 108 0.22 2.13 3.48
C LEU A 108 0.89 1.55 2.24
N HIS A 109 2.01 2.14 1.86
CA HIS A 109 2.86 1.68 0.79
C HIS A 109 4.13 1.08 1.36
N SER A 110 4.62 0.01 0.74
CA SER A 110 5.93 -0.54 1.10
C SER A 110 7.03 0.36 0.56
N PHE A 111 7.92 0.79 1.43
CA PHE A 111 9.15 1.45 1.04
C PHE A 111 10.28 0.43 1.00
N SER A 112 10.96 0.34 -0.13
CA SER A 112 12.07 -0.59 -0.33
C SER A 112 13.35 0.17 -0.65
N LYS A 113 14.43 -0.23 0.01
CA LYS A 113 15.77 0.27 -0.29
C LYS A 113 16.40 -0.57 -1.38
N ARG A 114 17.07 0.10 -2.31
CA ARG A 114 17.91 -0.57 -3.29
C ARG A 114 19.26 -0.86 -2.64
N ILE A 115 19.62 -2.14 -2.61
CA ILE A 115 20.91 -2.60 -2.10
C ILE A 115 21.69 -3.17 -3.27
N ALA A 116 22.96 -2.75 -3.39
CA ALA A 116 23.91 -3.32 -4.34
C ALA A 116 25.01 -4.04 -3.56
N TYR A 117 25.35 -5.24 -3.99
CA TYR A 117 26.49 -5.99 -3.43
C TYR A 117 27.24 -6.72 -4.55
N ASP A 118 28.54 -6.94 -4.31
CA ASP A 118 29.37 -7.66 -5.25
C ASP A 118 29.32 -9.16 -4.93
N HIS A 119 29.04 -9.95 -5.96
CA HIS A 119 29.06 -11.40 -5.89
C HIS A 119 30.25 -11.92 -6.71
N LYS A 120 31.11 -12.72 -6.09
CA LYS A 120 32.23 -13.38 -6.75
C LYS A 120 31.73 -14.72 -7.32
N ASN A 121 31.80 -14.84 -8.65
CA ASN A 121 31.46 -16.07 -9.35
C ASN A 121 32.58 -17.11 -9.19
N ASP A 122 32.26 -18.37 -9.46
CA ASP A 122 33.22 -19.49 -9.35
C ASP A 122 34.42 -19.35 -10.30
N ASP A 123 34.24 -18.63 -11.42
CA ASP A 123 35.29 -18.32 -12.40
C ASP A 123 36.21 -17.16 -12.00
N GLY A 124 35.98 -16.56 -10.83
CA GLY A 124 36.76 -15.42 -10.31
C GLY A 124 36.28 -14.04 -10.78
N THR A 125 35.27 -13.98 -11.65
CA THR A 125 34.67 -12.72 -12.05
C THR A 125 33.79 -12.17 -10.94
N VAL A 126 33.62 -10.82 -10.90
CA VAL A 126 32.77 -10.13 -9.91
C VAL A 126 31.56 -9.57 -10.63
N GLN A 127 30.38 -9.88 -10.10
CA GLN A 127 29.10 -9.40 -10.59
C GLN A 127 28.46 -8.49 -9.55
N SER A 128 28.06 -7.29 -9.95
CA SER A 128 27.25 -6.41 -9.10
C SER A 128 25.80 -6.84 -9.16
N ILE A 129 25.25 -7.24 -8.02
CA ILE A 129 23.84 -7.63 -7.87
C ILE A 129 23.10 -6.51 -7.17
N LYS A 130 21.96 -6.10 -7.77
CA LYS A 130 21.07 -5.09 -7.20
C LYS A 130 19.78 -5.77 -6.78
N THR A 131 19.35 -5.50 -5.57
CA THR A 131 18.08 -6.01 -5.03
C THR A 131 17.36 -4.91 -4.27
N PHE A 132 16.06 -5.12 -4.04
CA PHE A 132 15.25 -4.24 -3.21
C PHE A 132 14.87 -4.98 -1.94
N VAL A 133 15.05 -4.31 -0.80
CA VAL A 133 14.69 -4.85 0.51
C VAL A 133 13.68 -3.92 1.15
N HIS A 134 12.57 -4.48 1.62
CA HIS A 134 11.56 -3.72 2.35
C HIS A 134 12.21 -3.06 3.57
N ALA A 135 12.00 -1.76 3.74
CA ALA A 135 12.63 -0.97 4.79
C ALA A 135 11.62 -0.23 5.69
N GLY A 136 10.35 -0.19 5.32
CA GLY A 136 9.33 0.48 6.12
C GLY A 136 8.05 0.73 5.34
N TRP A 137 7.15 1.48 5.96
CA TRP A 137 5.85 1.82 5.40
C TRP A 137 5.73 3.32 5.16
N ILE A 138 5.10 3.70 4.08
CA ILE A 138 4.82 5.11 3.77
C ILE A 138 3.32 5.32 3.78
N GLN A 139 2.88 6.33 4.52
CA GLN A 139 1.53 6.86 4.43
C GLN A 139 1.54 8.11 3.56
N SER A 140 0.69 8.15 2.54
CA SER A 140 0.51 9.36 1.73
C SER A 140 -0.05 10.50 2.58
N PRO A 141 0.36 11.76 2.32
CA PRO A 141 -0.16 12.91 3.06
C PRO A 141 -1.67 13.05 2.93
N GLU A 142 -2.33 13.43 4.02
CA GLU A 142 -3.74 13.81 4.01
C GLU A 142 -3.86 15.33 3.94
N TYR A 143 -4.88 15.78 3.23
CA TYR A 143 -5.16 17.21 3.07
C TYR A 143 -6.63 17.49 3.37
N THR A 144 -6.86 18.57 4.08
CA THR A 144 -8.20 19.10 4.30
C THR A 144 -8.45 20.24 3.30
N LEU A 145 -9.58 20.19 2.61
CA LEU A 145 -10.02 21.26 1.72
C LEU A 145 -10.90 22.23 2.51
N GLN A 146 -10.57 23.52 2.46
CA GLN A 146 -11.34 24.56 3.11
C GLN A 146 -11.71 25.65 2.11
N TRP A 147 -12.87 26.25 2.29
CA TRP A 147 -13.31 27.42 1.54
C TRP A 147 -12.94 28.69 2.34
N GLU A 148 -12.28 29.57 1.65
CA GLU A 148 -12.01 30.92 2.17
C GLU A 148 -13.15 31.88 1.83
#